data_688ef35c64c35fef90fe5aeda82cab5b
#
_entry.id   688ef35c64c35fef90fe5aeda82cab5b
#
_cell.length_a   1.000
_cell.length_b   1.000
_cell.length_c   1.000
_cell.angle_alpha   90.00
_cell.angle_beta   90.00
_cell.angle_gamma   90.00
#
_symmetry.space_group_name_H-M   'P 1'
#
loop_
_entity.id
_entity.type
_entity.pdbx_description
1 polymer ?
#
loop_
_entity_poly.entity_id
_entity_poly.type
_entity_poly.pdbx_seq_one_letter_code
_entity_poly.pdbx_strand_id
1 'polypeptide(L)'
;CSSKAETEEKAIHLLERVGLSSEQTNRYPHQFSGGQRQRIGIARALAVEPKFIIADEPVSALDVSIQAQILNILMDLKDEFHFSYLFIAHDLSVVKHISNEIAVMYLGQCVERAPADELFGHPTHPYTKALLSAIPVANASAREHRPQLIKGEITSPIDPKPGCRFAARCPYATEVCRTACPQKRELETGHWVACHVVNELEE
;
A
#
# COMPACT_ATOMS: atom_id res chain seq x y z
N CYS A 1 -18.28 -14.58 -28.55
CA CYS A 1 -17.89 -13.20 -28.96
C CYS A 1 -19.12 -12.32 -28.76
N SER A 2 -19.04 -11.32 -27.92
CA SER A 2 -20.11 -10.33 -27.73
C SER A 2 -20.30 -9.51 -29.02
N SER A 3 -21.53 -9.07 -29.27
CA SER A 3 -21.79 -8.14 -30.38
C SER A 3 -21.10 -6.77 -30.08
N LYS A 4 -20.88 -5.96 -31.13
CA LYS A 4 -20.32 -4.59 -30.93
C LYS A 4 -21.18 -3.76 -29.98
N ALA A 5 -22.50 -3.89 -30.09
CA ALA A 5 -23.46 -3.18 -29.21
C ALA A 5 -23.35 -3.61 -27.76
N GLU A 6 -23.26 -4.92 -27.47
CA GLU A 6 -23.04 -5.44 -26.10
C GLU A 6 -21.71 -4.98 -25.50
N THR A 7 -20.66 -4.90 -26.31
CA THR A 7 -19.35 -4.42 -25.87
C THR A 7 -19.39 -2.94 -25.49
N GLU A 8 -20.10 -2.13 -26.29
CA GLU A 8 -20.28 -0.70 -26.06
C GLU A 8 -21.13 -0.45 -24.82
N GLU A 9 -22.24 -1.16 -24.65
CA GLU A 9 -23.09 -1.08 -23.45
C GLU A 9 -22.31 -1.45 -22.19
N LYS A 10 -21.53 -2.52 -22.21
CA LYS A 10 -20.67 -2.94 -21.10
C LYS A 10 -19.61 -1.90 -20.77
N ALA A 11 -18.99 -1.29 -21.77
CA ALA A 11 -18.00 -0.23 -21.58
C ALA A 11 -18.63 1.03 -20.93
N ILE A 12 -19.80 1.45 -21.40
CA ILE A 12 -20.54 2.56 -20.83
C ILE A 12 -20.89 2.27 -19.36
N HIS A 13 -21.44 1.09 -19.10
CA HIS A 13 -21.77 0.67 -17.73
C HIS A 13 -20.56 0.77 -16.78
N LEU A 14 -19.38 0.26 -17.18
CA LEU A 14 -18.17 0.33 -16.38
C LEU A 14 -17.69 1.77 -16.17
N LEU A 15 -17.82 2.65 -17.18
CA LEU A 15 -17.47 4.07 -17.03
C LEU A 15 -18.41 4.77 -16.06
N GLU A 16 -19.69 4.49 -16.07
CA GLU A 16 -20.67 5.03 -15.13
C GLU A 16 -20.37 4.56 -13.69
N ARG A 17 -19.96 3.28 -13.51
CA ARG A 17 -19.57 2.73 -12.20
C ARG A 17 -18.38 3.46 -11.59
N VAL A 18 -17.44 3.96 -12.39
CA VAL A 18 -16.32 4.79 -11.91
C VAL A 18 -16.64 6.28 -11.87
N GLY A 19 -17.90 6.67 -12.07
CA GLY A 19 -18.38 8.06 -11.98
C GLY A 19 -18.04 8.92 -13.18
N LEU A 20 -17.98 8.34 -14.39
CA LEU A 20 -17.84 9.04 -15.66
C LEU A 20 -19.14 8.98 -16.44
N SER A 21 -19.46 10.04 -17.19
CA SER A 21 -20.67 10.11 -18.03
C SER A 21 -20.46 9.36 -19.36
N SER A 22 -21.54 8.73 -19.87
CA SER A 22 -21.57 8.13 -21.20
C SER A 22 -21.20 9.11 -22.32
N GLU A 23 -21.48 10.40 -22.15
CA GLU A 23 -21.08 11.44 -23.12
C GLU A 23 -19.56 11.58 -23.29
N GLN A 24 -18.80 11.06 -22.36
CA GLN A 24 -17.34 11.14 -22.36
C GLN A 24 -16.66 10.02 -23.15
N THR A 25 -17.42 9.02 -23.64
CA THR A 25 -16.90 7.85 -24.38
C THR A 25 -16.17 8.23 -25.66
N ASN A 26 -16.54 9.35 -26.30
CA ASN A 26 -15.96 9.82 -27.55
C ASN A 26 -14.76 10.77 -27.36
N ARG A 27 -14.31 11.00 -26.10
CA ARG A 27 -13.18 11.91 -25.82
C ARG A 27 -11.84 11.22 -25.95
N TYR A 28 -10.83 11.98 -26.31
CA TYR A 28 -9.45 11.51 -26.35
C TYR A 28 -8.79 11.59 -24.97
N PRO A 29 -7.79 10.75 -24.64
CA PRO A 29 -7.14 10.71 -23.33
C PRO A 29 -6.62 12.05 -22.82
N HIS A 30 -6.14 12.92 -23.68
CA HIS A 30 -5.62 14.26 -23.32
C HIS A 30 -6.72 15.24 -22.88
N GLN A 31 -7.99 14.92 -23.13
CA GLN A 31 -9.15 15.76 -22.75
C GLN A 31 -9.68 15.42 -21.34
N PHE A 32 -9.04 14.45 -20.65
CA PHE A 32 -9.40 14.04 -19.31
C PHE A 32 -8.41 14.55 -18.27
N SER A 33 -8.92 14.91 -17.07
CA SER A 33 -8.09 15.20 -15.90
C SER A 33 -7.30 13.96 -15.43
N GLY A 34 -6.31 14.14 -14.57
CA GLY A 34 -5.56 13.03 -13.95
C GLY A 34 -6.46 12.01 -13.26
N GLY A 35 -7.38 12.49 -12.41
CA GLY A 35 -8.34 11.62 -11.72
C GLY A 35 -9.32 10.92 -12.66
N GLN A 36 -9.76 11.57 -13.74
CA GLN A 36 -10.60 10.92 -14.75
C GLN A 36 -9.85 9.84 -15.51
N ARG A 37 -8.59 10.08 -15.88
CA ARG A 37 -7.74 9.04 -16.50
C ARG A 37 -7.54 7.84 -15.58
N GLN A 38 -7.38 8.08 -14.28
CA GLN A 38 -7.28 7.00 -13.29
C GLN A 38 -8.57 6.17 -13.22
N ARG A 39 -9.74 6.82 -13.21
CA ARG A 39 -11.04 6.14 -13.25
C ARG A 39 -11.22 5.29 -14.51
N ILE A 40 -10.81 5.79 -15.66
CA ILE A 40 -10.80 5.02 -16.93
C ILE A 40 -9.86 3.81 -16.81
N GLY A 41 -8.68 3.96 -16.19
CA GLY A 41 -7.76 2.86 -15.93
C GLY A 41 -8.37 1.76 -15.09
N ILE A 42 -9.12 2.13 -14.05
CA ILE A 42 -9.86 1.18 -13.19
C ILE A 42 -10.97 0.47 -13.98
N ALA A 43 -11.80 1.21 -14.72
CA ALA A 43 -12.85 0.62 -15.56
C ALA A 43 -12.28 -0.37 -16.59
N ARG A 44 -11.14 -0.02 -17.19
CA ARG A 44 -10.42 -0.90 -18.13
C ARG A 44 -9.93 -2.20 -17.47
N ALA A 45 -9.41 -2.12 -16.22
CA ALA A 45 -8.98 -3.30 -15.48
C ALA A 45 -10.15 -4.24 -15.16
N LEU A 46 -11.34 -3.69 -14.90
CA LEU A 46 -12.56 -4.45 -14.61
C LEU A 46 -13.21 -5.07 -15.87
N ALA A 47 -12.92 -4.55 -17.06
CA ALA A 47 -13.55 -5.03 -18.29
C ALA A 47 -13.31 -6.52 -18.61
N VAL A 48 -12.26 -7.12 -18.04
CA VAL A 48 -11.92 -8.54 -18.18
C VAL A 48 -12.46 -9.42 -17.05
N GLU A 49 -13.27 -8.85 -16.14
CA GLU A 49 -13.88 -9.53 -14.99
C GLU A 49 -12.84 -10.28 -14.13
N PRO A 50 -11.81 -9.58 -13.63
CA PRO A 50 -10.73 -10.21 -12.92
C PRO A 50 -11.17 -10.66 -11.52
N LYS A 51 -10.57 -11.75 -11.01
CA LYS A 51 -10.68 -12.14 -9.60
C LYS A 51 -9.64 -11.46 -8.70
N PHE A 52 -8.60 -10.90 -9.32
CA PHE A 52 -7.49 -10.26 -8.61
C PHE A 52 -6.93 -9.08 -9.43
N ILE A 53 -6.72 -7.94 -8.79
CA ILE A 53 -6.17 -6.73 -9.42
C ILE A 53 -4.91 -6.30 -8.67
N ILE A 54 -3.85 -6.00 -9.40
CA ILE A 54 -2.66 -5.33 -8.87
C ILE A 54 -2.82 -3.83 -9.12
N ALA A 55 -2.92 -3.07 -8.05
CA ALA A 55 -2.99 -1.60 -8.08
C ALA A 55 -1.64 -1.04 -7.62
N ASP A 56 -0.79 -0.71 -8.59
CA ASP A 56 0.54 -0.17 -8.34
C ASP A 56 0.48 1.35 -8.30
N GLU A 57 0.66 1.92 -7.11
CA GLU A 57 0.57 3.36 -6.79
C GLU A 57 -0.64 4.09 -7.43
N PRO A 58 -1.87 3.55 -7.30
CA PRO A 58 -3.01 4.01 -8.11
C PRO A 58 -3.46 5.44 -7.78
N VAL A 59 -2.94 6.06 -6.72
CA VAL A 59 -3.33 7.40 -6.27
C VAL A 59 -2.16 8.37 -6.08
N SER A 60 -0.91 7.95 -6.33
CA SER A 60 0.30 8.71 -6.00
C SER A 60 0.42 10.07 -6.70
N ALA A 61 -0.12 10.21 -7.90
CA ALA A 61 -0.04 11.42 -8.72
C ALA A 61 -1.29 12.33 -8.62
N LEU A 62 -2.16 12.09 -7.63
CA LEU A 62 -3.43 12.79 -7.45
C LEU A 62 -3.41 13.66 -6.20
N ASP A 63 -4.19 14.73 -6.18
CA ASP A 63 -4.42 15.51 -4.97
C ASP A 63 -5.25 14.72 -3.94
N VAL A 64 -5.15 15.09 -2.66
CA VAL A 64 -5.75 14.36 -1.52
C VAL A 64 -7.26 14.17 -1.68
N SER A 65 -7.97 15.16 -2.22
CA SER A 65 -9.42 15.11 -2.44
C SER A 65 -9.80 14.04 -3.46
N ILE A 66 -9.06 13.98 -4.57
CA ILE A 66 -9.26 13.00 -5.65
C ILE A 66 -8.80 11.61 -5.20
N GLN A 67 -7.70 11.50 -4.42
CA GLN A 67 -7.28 10.23 -3.81
C GLN A 67 -8.41 9.59 -3.01
N ALA A 68 -9.05 10.35 -2.11
CA ALA A 68 -10.15 9.84 -1.30
C ALA A 68 -11.34 9.34 -2.17
N GLN A 69 -11.67 10.05 -3.25
CA GLN A 69 -12.71 9.61 -4.18
C GLN A 69 -12.34 8.31 -4.89
N ILE A 70 -11.10 8.17 -5.35
CA ILE A 70 -10.62 6.94 -6.02
C ILE A 70 -10.62 5.76 -5.05
N LEU A 71 -10.20 5.96 -3.81
CA LEU A 71 -10.22 4.91 -2.79
C LEU A 71 -11.64 4.42 -2.49
N ASN A 72 -12.62 5.31 -2.37
CA ASN A 72 -14.01 4.94 -2.18
C ASN A 72 -14.53 4.13 -3.38
N ILE A 73 -14.27 4.58 -4.61
CA ILE A 73 -14.62 3.84 -5.83
C ILE A 73 -14.01 2.43 -5.81
N LEU A 74 -12.73 2.30 -5.43
CA LEU A 74 -12.06 0.99 -5.36
C LEU A 74 -12.70 0.07 -4.32
N MET A 75 -13.10 0.60 -3.15
CA MET A 75 -13.80 -0.18 -2.13
C MET A 75 -15.18 -0.62 -2.60
N ASP A 76 -15.98 0.29 -3.15
CA ASP A 76 -17.32 0.00 -3.67
C ASP A 76 -17.27 -1.09 -4.77
N LEU A 77 -16.32 -0.96 -5.70
CA LEU A 77 -16.13 -1.91 -6.78
C LEU A 77 -15.67 -3.29 -6.28
N LYS A 78 -14.79 -3.34 -5.26
CA LYS A 78 -14.38 -4.60 -4.63
C LYS A 78 -15.57 -5.35 -4.05
N ASP A 79 -16.46 -4.63 -3.36
CA ASP A 79 -17.63 -5.21 -2.72
C ASP A 79 -18.69 -5.65 -3.75
N GLU A 80 -18.84 -4.90 -4.84
CA GLU A 80 -19.80 -5.21 -5.91
C GLU A 80 -19.33 -6.39 -6.80
N PHE A 81 -18.07 -6.36 -7.22
CA PHE A 81 -17.53 -7.35 -8.18
C PHE A 81 -16.80 -8.51 -7.50
N HIS A 82 -16.67 -8.52 -6.17
CA HIS A 82 -16.09 -9.59 -5.36
C HIS A 82 -14.69 -10.04 -5.79
N PHE A 83 -13.81 -9.12 -6.14
CA PHE A 83 -12.41 -9.40 -6.43
C PHE A 83 -11.47 -8.99 -5.29
N SER A 84 -10.22 -9.42 -5.34
CA SER A 84 -9.19 -9.06 -4.38
C SER A 84 -8.18 -8.08 -4.98
N TYR A 85 -7.58 -7.22 -4.11
CA TYR A 85 -6.48 -6.32 -4.50
C TYR A 85 -5.14 -6.76 -3.94
N LEU A 86 -4.08 -6.55 -4.73
CA LEU A 86 -2.76 -6.24 -4.21
C LEU A 86 -2.55 -4.72 -4.40
N PHE A 87 -2.64 -3.96 -3.32
CA PHE A 87 -2.52 -2.51 -3.34
C PHE A 87 -1.09 -2.11 -2.92
N ILE A 88 -0.32 -1.51 -3.84
CA ILE A 88 1.04 -1.05 -3.59
C ILE A 88 0.99 0.47 -3.41
N ALA A 89 1.49 0.97 -2.28
CA ALA A 89 1.55 2.40 -1.98
C ALA A 89 2.69 2.72 -1.04
N HIS A 90 3.11 3.98 -1.05
CA HIS A 90 4.07 4.53 -0.10
C HIS A 90 3.41 5.35 1.03
N ASP A 91 2.12 5.66 0.91
CA ASP A 91 1.36 6.38 1.94
C ASP A 91 0.60 5.39 2.83
N LEU A 92 1.04 5.27 4.07
CA LEU A 92 0.45 4.37 5.07
C LEU A 92 -0.97 4.77 5.48
N SER A 93 -1.33 6.06 5.38
CA SER A 93 -2.68 6.52 5.69
C SER A 93 -3.69 5.95 4.71
N VAL A 94 -3.31 5.90 3.43
CA VAL A 94 -4.10 5.28 2.35
C VAL A 94 -4.23 3.77 2.58
N VAL A 95 -3.10 3.11 2.86
CA VAL A 95 -3.05 1.65 3.07
C VAL A 95 -3.93 1.21 4.22
N LYS A 96 -3.97 1.97 5.32
CA LYS A 96 -4.84 1.67 6.47
C LYS A 96 -6.31 1.56 6.10
N HIS A 97 -6.78 2.42 5.20
CA HIS A 97 -8.19 2.47 4.84
C HIS A 97 -8.67 1.35 3.93
N ILE A 98 -7.79 0.86 3.03
CA ILE A 98 -8.20 -0.07 1.97
C ILE A 98 -7.80 -1.52 2.24
N SER A 99 -6.81 -1.75 3.12
CA SER A 99 -6.19 -3.06 3.30
C SER A 99 -6.75 -3.84 4.48
N ASN A 100 -6.96 -5.14 4.29
CA ASN A 100 -7.26 -6.07 5.38
C ASN A 100 -5.97 -6.59 6.03
N GLU A 101 -4.91 -6.77 5.23
CA GLU A 101 -3.59 -7.23 5.63
C GLU A 101 -2.53 -6.36 4.97
N ILE A 102 -1.44 -6.09 5.68
CA ILE A 102 -0.36 -5.21 5.23
C ILE A 102 0.96 -5.94 5.31
N ALA A 103 1.73 -5.86 4.23
CA ALA A 103 3.12 -6.30 4.17
C ALA A 103 4.04 -5.08 4.02
N VAL A 104 4.91 -4.86 5.00
CA VAL A 104 5.90 -3.78 4.96
C VAL A 104 7.17 -4.30 4.29
N MET A 105 7.61 -3.58 3.26
CA MET A 105 8.80 -3.96 2.49
C MET A 105 9.93 -2.95 2.69
N TYR A 106 11.17 -3.46 2.81
CA TYR A 106 12.38 -2.65 2.84
C TYR A 106 13.44 -3.26 1.92
N LEU A 107 13.91 -2.49 0.94
CA LEU A 107 14.90 -2.91 -0.05
C LEU A 107 14.64 -4.31 -0.65
N GLY A 108 13.39 -4.54 -1.10
CA GLY A 108 12.97 -5.79 -1.74
C GLY A 108 12.70 -6.98 -0.79
N GLN A 109 12.76 -6.78 0.53
CA GLN A 109 12.41 -7.80 1.52
C GLN A 109 11.16 -7.39 2.32
N CYS A 110 10.25 -8.34 2.52
CA CYS A 110 9.15 -8.15 3.45
C CYS A 110 9.70 -8.31 4.88
N VAL A 111 9.66 -7.23 5.65
CA VAL A 111 10.21 -7.16 7.01
C VAL A 111 9.16 -7.42 8.08
N GLU A 112 7.89 -7.11 7.80
CA GLU A 112 6.76 -7.35 8.69
C GLU A 112 5.48 -7.52 7.87
N ARG A 113 4.57 -8.38 8.33
CA ARG A 113 3.26 -8.62 7.73
C ARG A 113 2.26 -8.95 8.82
N ALA A 114 1.13 -8.24 8.85
CA ALA A 114 0.08 -8.47 9.84
C ALA A 114 -1.28 -7.99 9.30
N PRO A 115 -2.41 -8.37 9.95
CA PRO A 115 -3.68 -7.69 9.78
C PRO A 115 -3.50 -6.18 9.99
N ALA A 116 -4.26 -5.36 9.25
CA ALA A 116 -4.06 -3.91 9.23
C ALA A 116 -4.15 -3.29 10.64
N ASP A 117 -5.19 -3.64 11.41
CA ASP A 117 -5.37 -3.12 12.76
C ASP A 117 -4.23 -3.52 13.70
N GLU A 118 -3.73 -4.75 13.58
CA GLU A 118 -2.61 -5.26 14.35
C GLU A 118 -1.32 -4.52 14.01
N LEU A 119 -1.02 -4.35 12.73
CA LEU A 119 0.19 -3.62 12.30
C LEU A 119 0.21 -2.17 12.79
N PHE A 120 -0.95 -1.50 12.80
CA PHE A 120 -1.06 -0.11 13.28
C PHE A 120 -1.09 0.00 14.79
N GLY A 121 -1.67 -0.98 15.49
CA GLY A 121 -1.73 -1.04 16.96
C GLY A 121 -0.42 -1.49 17.60
N HIS A 122 0.17 -2.55 17.07
CA HIS A 122 1.34 -3.24 17.63
C HIS A 122 2.45 -3.47 16.60
N PRO A 123 2.99 -2.40 15.96
CA PRO A 123 4.10 -2.55 15.02
C PRO A 123 5.31 -3.09 15.76
N THR A 124 5.96 -4.11 15.20
CA THR A 124 7.06 -4.81 15.88
C THR A 124 8.42 -4.50 15.27
N HIS A 125 8.54 -4.52 13.93
CA HIS A 125 9.81 -4.24 13.27
C HIS A 125 10.21 -2.76 13.43
N PRO A 126 11.48 -2.42 13.79
CA PRO A 126 11.93 -1.04 13.97
C PRO A 126 11.67 -0.10 12.77
N TYR A 127 11.71 -0.62 11.56
CA TYR A 127 11.38 0.15 10.36
C TYR A 127 9.89 0.49 10.31
N THR A 128 9.00 -0.46 10.61
CA THR A 128 7.55 -0.23 10.67
C THR A 128 7.20 0.79 11.74
N LYS A 129 7.78 0.66 12.95
CA LYS A 129 7.63 1.65 14.04
C LYS A 129 8.00 3.05 13.58
N ALA A 130 9.13 3.19 12.91
CA ALA A 130 9.60 4.48 12.40
C ALA A 130 8.69 5.05 11.29
N LEU A 131 8.21 4.22 10.36
CA LEU A 131 7.26 4.63 9.33
C LEU A 131 5.95 5.12 9.94
N LEU A 132 5.38 4.38 10.88
CA LEU A 132 4.11 4.75 11.53
C LEU A 132 4.25 6.00 12.39
N SER A 133 5.41 6.19 13.06
CA SER A 133 5.69 7.39 13.86
C SER A 133 5.79 8.67 13.02
N ALA A 134 6.02 8.55 11.71
CA ALA A 134 6.10 9.68 10.79
C ALA A 134 4.72 10.12 10.25
N ILE A 135 3.65 9.37 10.50
CA ILE A 135 2.29 9.75 10.10
C ILE A 135 1.84 10.94 10.95
N PRO A 136 1.44 12.07 10.33
CA PRO A 136 0.93 13.22 11.07
C PRO A 136 -0.37 12.87 11.80
N VAL A 137 -0.38 13.01 13.12
CA VAL A 137 -1.60 12.83 13.92
C VAL A 137 -2.27 14.18 14.10
N ALA A 138 -3.52 14.31 13.69
CA ALA A 138 -4.31 15.54 13.81
C ALA A 138 -4.79 15.79 15.26
N ASN A 139 -3.93 15.60 16.27
CA ASN A 139 -4.27 15.82 17.67
C ASN A 139 -3.28 16.79 18.31
N ALA A 140 -3.78 17.81 18.99
CA ALA A 140 -2.95 18.82 19.67
C ALA A 140 -2.04 18.23 20.77
N SER A 141 -2.46 17.15 21.42
CA SER A 141 -1.65 16.41 22.41
C SER A 141 -0.53 15.57 21.80
N ALA A 142 -0.57 15.29 20.50
CA ALA A 142 0.48 14.52 19.80
C ALA A 142 1.79 15.32 19.57
N ARG A 143 1.84 16.61 19.94
CA ARG A 143 3.06 17.46 19.86
C ARG A 143 4.22 16.93 20.72
N GLU A 144 3.94 16.07 21.69
CA GLU A 144 4.96 15.43 22.55
C GLU A 144 5.61 14.21 21.90
N HIS A 145 4.97 13.58 20.91
CA HIS A 145 5.53 12.43 20.18
C HIS A 145 6.42 12.92 19.03
N ARG A 146 7.73 12.97 19.28
CA ARG A 146 8.71 13.21 18.21
C ARG A 146 8.81 11.98 17.32
N PRO A 147 8.71 12.14 15.98
CA PRO A 147 8.91 11.02 15.05
C PRO A 147 10.26 10.35 15.29
N GLN A 148 10.32 9.04 15.25
CA GLN A 148 11.58 8.30 15.25
C GLN A 148 12.33 8.55 13.94
N LEU A 149 13.30 9.45 13.96
CA LEU A 149 14.11 9.76 12.79
C LEU A 149 15.02 8.57 12.46
N ILE A 150 14.79 7.94 11.33
CA ILE A 150 15.69 6.92 10.80
C ILE A 150 16.97 7.62 10.34
N LYS A 151 18.08 7.38 11.04
CA LYS A 151 19.40 7.95 10.70
C LYS A 151 20.08 7.14 9.59
N GLY A 152 20.99 7.79 8.87
CA GLY A 152 21.82 7.18 7.84
C GLY A 152 21.18 7.19 6.45
N GLU A 153 22.01 6.97 5.44
CA GLU A 153 21.61 6.92 4.04
C GLU A 153 20.93 5.59 3.68
N ILE A 154 20.08 5.62 2.66
CA ILE A 154 19.49 4.40 2.11
C ILE A 154 20.61 3.64 1.38
N THR A 155 20.86 2.41 1.83
CA THR A 155 21.84 1.54 1.16
C THR A 155 21.33 1.11 -0.21
N SER A 156 22.26 0.90 -1.16
CA SER A 156 21.90 0.41 -2.50
C SER A 156 21.18 -0.95 -2.42
N PRO A 157 20.09 -1.14 -3.19
CA PRO A 157 19.49 -2.46 -3.36
C PRO A 157 20.32 -3.39 -4.24
N ILE A 158 21.32 -2.85 -4.96
CA ILE A 158 22.22 -3.59 -5.85
C ILE A 158 23.37 -4.15 -5.00
N ASP A 159 23.63 -5.45 -5.12
CA ASP A 159 24.65 -6.18 -4.37
C ASP A 159 24.63 -5.88 -2.85
N PRO A 160 23.49 -6.12 -2.21
CA PRO A 160 23.34 -5.77 -0.82
C PRO A 160 24.25 -6.62 0.07
N LYS A 161 24.82 -5.98 1.09
CA LYS A 161 25.66 -6.66 2.10
C LYS A 161 24.89 -7.81 2.76
N PRO A 162 25.57 -8.85 3.24
CA PRO A 162 24.96 -9.88 4.08
C PRO A 162 24.25 -9.29 5.29
N GLY A 163 23.26 -10.03 5.82
CA GLY A 163 22.54 -9.62 7.02
C GLY A 163 21.20 -8.94 6.74
N CYS A 164 20.69 -8.30 7.78
CA CYS A 164 19.42 -7.55 7.73
C CYS A 164 19.60 -6.30 6.86
N ARG A 165 18.70 -6.12 5.88
CA ARG A 165 18.72 -4.95 4.97
C ARG A 165 18.62 -3.62 5.70
N PHE A 166 17.93 -3.62 6.84
CA PHE A 166 17.74 -2.42 7.66
C PHE A 166 18.87 -2.18 8.68
N ALA A 167 19.80 -3.11 8.87
CA ALA A 167 20.83 -3.05 9.93
C ALA A 167 21.64 -1.74 9.97
N ALA A 168 21.95 -1.15 8.80
CA ALA A 168 22.73 0.09 8.71
C ALA A 168 21.98 1.32 9.29
N ARG A 169 20.66 1.25 9.37
CA ARG A 169 19.77 2.35 9.80
C ARG A 169 18.98 2.01 11.08
N CYS A 170 19.08 0.77 11.55
CA CYS A 170 18.37 0.29 12.72
C CYS A 170 19.07 0.76 14.00
N PRO A 171 18.39 1.48 14.92
CA PRO A 171 18.99 1.90 16.18
C PRO A 171 19.29 0.75 17.14
N TYR A 172 18.69 -0.43 16.90
CA TYR A 172 18.82 -1.64 17.72
C TYR A 172 19.69 -2.71 17.04
N ALA A 173 20.46 -2.35 15.99
CA ALA A 173 21.24 -3.33 15.24
C ALA A 173 22.36 -3.93 16.08
N THR A 174 22.36 -5.27 16.16
CA THR A 174 23.43 -6.08 16.77
C THR A 174 24.39 -6.64 15.72
N GLU A 175 25.44 -7.35 16.14
CA GLU A 175 26.41 -7.96 15.24
C GLU A 175 25.75 -9.04 14.34
N VAL A 176 24.81 -9.81 14.89
CA VAL A 176 24.06 -10.80 14.11
C VAL A 176 23.23 -10.16 13.01
N CYS A 177 22.72 -8.94 13.21
CA CYS A 177 21.99 -8.22 12.18
C CYS A 177 22.86 -7.84 10.98
N ARG A 178 24.19 -7.73 11.16
CA ARG A 178 25.14 -7.37 10.12
C ARG A 178 25.65 -8.57 9.32
N THR A 179 25.58 -9.76 9.91
CA THR A 179 26.18 -10.99 9.35
C THR A 179 25.14 -11.98 8.85
N ALA A 180 23.95 -12.07 9.46
CA ALA A 180 22.92 -13.02 9.12
C ALA A 180 21.60 -12.33 8.73
N CYS A 181 20.93 -12.86 7.69
CA CYS A 181 19.59 -12.41 7.31
C CYS A 181 18.56 -12.94 8.32
N PRO A 182 17.69 -12.10 8.89
CA PRO A 182 16.68 -12.56 9.83
C PRO A 182 15.66 -13.47 9.14
N GLN A 183 15.34 -14.58 9.79
CA GLN A 183 14.26 -15.48 9.34
C GLN A 183 12.91 -14.89 9.72
N LYS A 184 11.90 -15.08 8.85
CA LYS A 184 10.51 -14.75 9.19
C LYS A 184 10.03 -15.68 10.29
N ARG A 185 9.41 -15.11 11.31
CA ARG A 185 8.75 -15.83 12.39
C ARG A 185 7.36 -15.25 12.65
N GLU A 186 6.44 -16.08 13.05
CA GLU A 186 5.13 -15.67 13.51
C GLU A 186 5.22 -15.35 14.99
N LEU A 187 4.74 -14.19 15.40
CA LEU A 187 4.66 -13.74 16.80
C LEU A 187 3.32 -14.13 17.39
N GLU A 188 2.25 -13.74 16.68
CA GLU A 188 0.87 -14.08 16.95
C GLU A 188 0.19 -14.54 15.67
N THR A 189 -1.02 -15.10 15.76
CA THR A 189 -1.73 -15.63 14.58
C THR A 189 -1.84 -14.55 13.48
N GLY A 190 -1.14 -14.77 12.37
CA GLY A 190 -1.13 -13.88 11.21
C GLY A 190 -0.15 -12.70 11.32
N HIS A 191 0.57 -12.48 12.43
CA HIS A 191 1.58 -11.45 12.57
C HIS A 191 2.99 -12.01 12.38
N TRP A 192 3.62 -11.70 11.26
CA TRP A 192 4.93 -12.20 10.85
C TRP A 192 5.97 -11.08 10.83
N VAL A 193 7.15 -11.35 11.38
CA VAL A 193 8.25 -10.39 11.39
C VAL A 193 9.58 -11.06 11.03
N ALA A 194 10.45 -10.34 10.32
CA ALA A 194 11.82 -10.73 10.02
C ALA A 194 12.80 -9.82 10.76
N CYS A 195 13.02 -10.10 12.05
CA CYS A 195 13.89 -9.29 12.91
C CYS A 195 14.60 -10.18 13.93
N HIS A 196 15.88 -9.89 14.23
CA HIS A 196 16.65 -10.63 15.25
C HIS A 196 16.34 -10.15 16.67
N VAL A 197 16.01 -8.87 16.83
CA VAL A 197 15.92 -8.19 18.15
C VAL A 197 14.48 -7.95 18.63
N VAL A 198 13.49 -8.61 18.03
CA VAL A 198 12.08 -8.39 18.38
C VAL A 198 11.79 -8.69 19.85
N ASN A 199 12.35 -9.77 20.41
CA ASN A 199 12.12 -10.15 21.81
C ASN A 199 12.76 -9.16 22.82
N GLU A 200 13.74 -8.33 22.38
CA GLU A 200 14.42 -7.34 23.21
C GLU A 200 13.71 -5.97 23.16
N LEU A 201 12.69 -5.80 22.30
CA LEU A 201 11.97 -4.55 22.08
C LEU A 201 10.60 -4.52 22.79
N GLU A 202 10.20 -5.63 23.40
CA GLU A 202 8.92 -5.77 24.13
C GLU A 202 9.10 -5.53 25.65
N GLU A 203 10.33 -5.32 26.14
CA GLU A 203 10.66 -4.88 27.50
C GLU A 203 10.81 -3.33 27.56
#